data_a7c920618b825464e64f29d6b8652414
#
_entry.id   a7c920618b825464e64f29d6b8652414
#
_cell.length_a   1.000
_cell.length_b   1.000
_cell.length_c   1.000
_cell.angle_alpha   90.00
_cell.angle_beta   90.00
_cell.angle_gamma   90.00
#
_symmetry.space_group_name_H-M   'P 1'
#
loop_
_entity.id
_entity.type
_entity.pdbx_description
1 polymer ?
#
loop_
_entity_poly.entity_id
_entity_poly.type
_entity_poly.pdbx_seq_one_letter_code
_entity_poly.pdbx_strand_id
1 'polypeptide(L)'
;MDSEKIKAGIRPAEWYEKENQAMIPRPERIFTVPERICAWGMIALGYGLFRACPVYEYPLGGILLLWALFGLTLFTLRKGGHPVRGMALAVCLSALPVSLAMFCSGNAMIQTAAFLYGMAAYAYTVYAACGNTLEEGLSDLLPMDLLRAVFVLPFGSFGSLVQAVGGGGIWKKSGKILLRVFGGLSLAMLPTLLAVSLLSYDSKFRSSMNDLVSLDLGDLFGHLLDLGLGLLLALYLFGLYTSATEKRCAALLTAAGCRDVAGRMHSFSPVTICSSACPVLFIYGVFFFSQWENYVSAFRGTLPENILYSEYAREGFFELCAVSFLNLVLLTATGMFTRRSDTGTNRAHPAVRVLHVLLAMCTLVLIATAVSKMFLYIEAYGLTPKRVYATWFMVVLTLVFVLVIVKQFVPRLRLIALSMAVCVGMFALLGLTDVEGRIAAYNVDRYLAGTLEEPDFAGLGASAVPEKIRGGLYHPVHPALTEFHTEDWENSNPFTLTLPELRAKAAVAEWGDMQR
;
A
#
# COMPACT_ATOMS: atom_id res chain seq x y z
N MET A 1 45.97 -18.15 -13.35
CA MET A 1 46.75 -17.45 -12.29
C MET A 1 45.88 -16.84 -11.21
N ASP A 2 44.59 -16.51 -11.46
CA ASP A 2 43.72 -15.92 -10.45
C ASP A 2 42.98 -16.90 -9.53
N SER A 3 42.77 -18.14 -9.98
CA SER A 3 42.07 -19.18 -9.18
C SER A 3 42.89 -19.76 -8.02
N GLU A 4 44.23 -19.71 -8.10
CA GLU A 4 45.12 -20.16 -7.01
C GLU A 4 45.23 -19.13 -5.89
N LYS A 5 45.16 -17.81 -6.23
CA LYS A 5 45.20 -16.74 -5.23
C LYS A 5 43.91 -16.67 -4.40
N ILE A 6 42.80 -17.07 -4.97
CA ILE A 6 41.49 -17.15 -4.23
C ILE A 6 41.54 -18.29 -3.21
N LYS A 7 42.21 -19.42 -3.51
CA LYS A 7 42.40 -20.54 -2.57
C LYS A 7 43.35 -20.19 -1.41
N ALA A 8 44.25 -19.23 -1.60
CA ALA A 8 45.18 -18.75 -0.56
C ALA A 8 44.62 -17.63 0.33
N GLY A 9 43.35 -17.27 0.21
CA GLY A 9 42.75 -16.18 1.00
C GLY A 9 43.25 -14.78 0.64
N ILE A 10 44.02 -14.64 -0.46
CA ILE A 10 44.51 -13.33 -0.92
C ILE A 10 43.41 -12.68 -1.77
N ARG A 11 42.81 -11.63 -1.22
CA ARG A 11 41.80 -10.86 -1.95
C ARG A 11 42.41 -10.16 -3.16
N PRO A 12 41.74 -10.12 -4.34
CA PRO A 12 42.23 -9.40 -5.52
C PRO A 12 42.52 -7.93 -5.20
N ALA A 13 43.53 -7.34 -5.83
CA ALA A 13 43.93 -5.95 -5.62
C ALA A 13 42.76 -4.95 -5.80
N GLU A 14 41.82 -5.27 -6.70
CA GLU A 14 40.58 -4.49 -6.92
C GLU A 14 39.67 -4.43 -5.66
N TRP A 15 39.74 -5.40 -4.76
CA TRP A 15 39.02 -5.38 -3.48
C TRP A 15 39.62 -4.36 -2.52
N TYR A 16 40.97 -4.28 -2.46
CA TYR A 16 41.67 -3.30 -1.63
C TYR A 16 41.51 -1.89 -2.17
N GLU A 17 41.42 -1.71 -3.51
CA GLU A 17 41.12 -0.41 -4.11
C GLU A 17 39.70 0.05 -3.82
N LYS A 18 38.70 -0.85 -3.89
CA LYS A 18 37.31 -0.55 -3.51
C LYS A 18 37.16 -0.27 -2.01
N GLU A 19 37.86 -1.00 -1.17
CA GLU A 19 37.84 -0.81 0.29
C GLU A 19 38.55 0.53 0.65
N ASN A 20 39.67 0.86 0.02
CA ASN A 20 40.35 2.14 0.17
C ASN A 20 39.53 3.32 -0.38
N GLN A 21 38.83 3.17 -1.50
CA GLN A 21 37.90 4.20 -2.02
C GLN A 21 36.70 4.40 -1.07
N ALA A 22 36.26 3.38 -0.36
CA ALA A 22 35.21 3.51 0.68
C ALA A 22 35.72 4.24 1.94
N MET A 23 37.02 4.23 2.19
CA MET A 23 37.65 4.92 3.35
C MET A 23 38.05 6.37 3.09
N ILE A 24 38.05 6.85 1.83
CA ILE A 24 38.30 8.25 1.55
C ILE A 24 37.14 9.09 2.11
N PRO A 25 37.37 9.99 3.09
CA PRO A 25 36.32 10.88 3.58
C PRO A 25 35.79 11.70 2.40
N ARG A 26 34.53 11.50 2.04
CA ARG A 26 33.90 12.27 0.98
C ARG A 26 33.94 13.75 1.36
N PRO A 27 34.22 14.66 0.41
CA PRO A 27 34.19 16.08 0.68
C PRO A 27 32.82 16.47 1.25
N GLU A 28 32.81 17.36 2.24
CA GLU A 28 31.58 17.85 2.84
C GLU A 28 30.73 18.54 1.76
N ARG A 29 29.49 18.10 1.60
CA ARG A 29 28.56 18.72 0.65
C ARG A 29 28.19 20.12 1.13
N ILE A 30 28.34 21.10 0.28
CA ILE A 30 27.84 22.44 0.49
C ILE A 30 26.42 22.49 -0.10
N PHE A 31 25.42 22.68 0.77
CA PHE A 31 24.03 22.78 0.35
C PHE A 31 23.73 24.17 -0.23
N THR A 32 23.05 24.20 -1.37
CA THR A 32 22.56 25.43 -2.00
C THR A 32 21.41 26.04 -1.19
N VAL A 33 21.10 27.32 -1.45
CA VAL A 33 19.98 28.01 -0.78
C VAL A 33 18.64 27.28 -0.97
N PRO A 34 18.25 26.83 -2.18
CA PRO A 34 17.01 26.04 -2.36
C PRO A 34 17.00 24.75 -1.54
N GLU A 35 18.11 24.05 -1.42
CA GLU A 35 18.22 22.82 -0.63
C GLU A 35 18.07 23.07 0.87
N ARG A 36 18.61 24.19 1.37
CA ARG A 36 18.41 24.60 2.78
C ARG A 36 16.95 24.97 3.07
N ILE A 37 16.30 25.70 2.14
CA ILE A 37 14.85 25.99 2.25
C ILE A 37 14.08 24.68 2.26
N CYS A 38 14.43 23.71 1.39
CA CYS A 38 13.82 22.40 1.37
C CYS A 38 14.01 21.65 2.70
N ALA A 39 15.20 21.72 3.31
CA ALA A 39 15.49 21.11 4.60
C ALA A 39 14.58 21.66 5.72
N TRP A 40 14.47 22.99 5.82
CA TRP A 40 13.57 23.64 6.79
C TRP A 40 12.10 23.34 6.49
N GLY A 41 11.72 23.38 5.22
CA GLY A 41 10.36 23.03 4.78
C GLY A 41 10.00 21.57 5.13
N MET A 42 10.94 20.62 4.97
CA MET A 42 10.71 19.22 5.35
C MET A 42 10.55 19.02 6.86
N ILE A 43 11.22 19.83 7.70
CA ILE A 43 11.00 19.82 9.16
C ILE A 43 9.58 20.25 9.48
N ALA A 44 9.12 21.39 8.91
CA ALA A 44 7.77 21.88 9.14
C ALA A 44 6.70 20.93 8.60
N LEU A 45 6.90 20.43 7.37
CA LEU A 45 5.97 19.48 6.73
C LEU A 45 6.02 18.11 7.41
N GLY A 46 7.19 17.67 7.91
CA GLY A 46 7.32 16.42 8.66
C GLY A 46 6.48 16.42 9.92
N TYR A 47 6.56 17.50 10.70
CA TYR A 47 5.68 17.70 11.87
C TYR A 47 4.19 17.71 11.45
N GLY A 48 3.85 18.52 10.42
CA GLY A 48 2.48 18.64 9.95
C GLY A 48 1.90 17.33 9.41
N LEU A 49 2.68 16.56 8.61
CA LEU A 49 2.25 15.27 8.08
C LEU A 49 2.04 14.24 9.18
N PHE A 50 2.88 14.25 10.21
CA PHE A 50 2.71 13.34 11.34
C PHE A 50 1.42 13.69 12.11
N ARG A 51 1.20 15.00 12.36
CA ARG A 51 0.01 15.50 13.05
C ARG A 51 -1.28 15.28 12.25
N ALA A 52 -1.22 15.41 10.92
CA ALA A 52 -2.34 15.22 10.00
C ALA A 52 -2.43 13.77 9.43
N CYS A 53 -1.71 12.80 10.01
CA CYS A 53 -1.87 11.40 9.65
C CYS A 53 -3.34 10.97 9.87
N PRO A 54 -3.91 10.04 9.07
CA PRO A 54 -5.30 9.58 9.22
C PRO A 54 -5.69 9.15 10.63
N VAL A 55 -4.73 8.65 11.43
CA VAL A 55 -4.92 8.30 12.85
C VAL A 55 -5.38 9.50 13.70
N TYR A 56 -5.09 10.74 13.28
CA TYR A 56 -5.44 11.98 13.98
C TYR A 56 -6.58 12.77 13.33
N GLU A 57 -7.30 12.17 12.38
CA GLU A 57 -8.54 12.71 11.80
C GLU A 57 -8.42 14.05 11.06
N TYR A 58 -7.35 14.24 10.27
CA TYR A 58 -7.19 15.44 9.44
C TYR A 58 -7.01 15.10 7.94
N PRO A 59 -8.01 14.50 7.27
CA PRO A 59 -7.85 13.98 5.91
C PRO A 59 -7.46 15.04 4.88
N LEU A 60 -8.14 16.21 4.86
CA LEU A 60 -7.79 17.31 3.95
C LEU A 60 -6.42 17.90 4.27
N GLY A 61 -6.11 18.09 5.56
CA GLY A 61 -4.81 18.56 6.01
C GLY A 61 -3.68 17.65 5.55
N GLY A 62 -3.86 16.33 5.70
CA GLY A 62 -2.91 15.32 5.25
C GLY A 62 -2.65 15.38 3.75
N ILE A 63 -3.70 15.53 2.93
CA ILE A 63 -3.59 15.68 1.47
C ILE A 63 -2.80 16.94 1.11
N LEU A 64 -3.16 18.09 1.69
CA LEU A 64 -2.52 19.37 1.39
C LEU A 64 -1.03 19.35 1.77
N LEU A 65 -0.69 18.80 2.95
CA LEU A 65 0.69 18.69 3.40
C LEU A 65 1.49 17.71 2.54
N LEU A 66 0.90 16.59 2.13
CA LEU A 66 1.53 15.64 1.21
C LEU A 66 1.86 16.33 -0.13
N TRP A 67 0.91 17.08 -0.70
CA TRP A 67 1.15 17.77 -1.98
C TRP A 67 2.06 18.99 -1.83
N ALA A 68 2.09 19.64 -0.66
CA ALA A 68 3.09 20.66 -0.33
C ALA A 68 4.50 20.05 -0.29
N LEU A 69 4.64 18.84 0.28
CA LEU A 69 5.91 18.10 0.27
C LEU A 69 6.36 17.75 -1.16
N PHE A 70 5.45 17.24 -2.00
CA PHE A 70 5.73 17.02 -3.42
C PHE A 70 6.17 18.33 -4.08
N GLY A 71 5.40 19.41 -3.95
CA GLY A 71 5.70 20.71 -4.58
C GLY A 71 7.06 21.26 -4.17
N LEU A 72 7.36 21.28 -2.87
CA LEU A 72 8.65 21.74 -2.35
C LEU A 72 9.83 20.94 -2.92
N THR A 73 9.71 19.62 -2.90
CA THR A 73 10.79 18.73 -3.35
C THR A 73 10.97 18.77 -4.85
N LEU A 74 9.86 18.75 -5.64
CA LEU A 74 9.91 18.83 -7.08
C LEU A 74 10.48 20.17 -7.56
N PHE A 75 10.15 21.26 -6.89
CA PHE A 75 10.76 22.58 -7.16
C PHE A 75 12.27 22.55 -6.93
N THR A 76 12.72 21.97 -5.82
CA THR A 76 14.15 21.88 -5.47
C THR A 76 14.89 20.97 -6.45
N LEU A 77 14.33 19.81 -6.83
CA LEU A 77 14.88 18.90 -7.83
C LEU A 77 15.03 19.60 -9.18
N ARG A 78 14.00 20.35 -9.62
CA ARG A 78 14.05 21.09 -10.89
C ARG A 78 15.15 22.13 -10.89
N LYS A 79 15.35 22.86 -9.78
CA LYS A 79 16.45 23.83 -9.63
C LYS A 79 17.82 23.15 -9.59
N GLY A 80 17.90 21.92 -9.09
CA GLY A 80 19.09 21.07 -9.09
C GLY A 80 19.38 20.37 -10.43
N GLY A 81 18.60 20.63 -11.51
CA GLY A 81 18.79 20.02 -12.81
C GLY A 81 18.17 18.63 -12.99
N HIS A 82 17.29 18.20 -12.07
CA HIS A 82 16.59 16.91 -12.11
C HIS A 82 15.10 17.09 -12.46
N PRO A 83 14.74 17.19 -13.77
CA PRO A 83 13.34 17.36 -14.14
C PRO A 83 12.56 16.05 -13.97
N VAL A 84 11.33 16.15 -13.41
CA VAL A 84 10.44 15.01 -13.27
C VAL A 84 9.80 14.69 -14.62
N ARG A 85 10.13 13.53 -15.20
CA ARG A 85 9.67 13.08 -16.52
C ARG A 85 9.41 11.58 -16.53
N GLY A 86 8.73 11.10 -17.57
CA GLY A 86 8.51 9.66 -17.78
C GLY A 86 7.83 8.99 -16.58
N MET A 87 8.42 7.90 -16.10
CA MET A 87 7.85 7.09 -15.03
C MET A 87 7.74 7.84 -13.69
N ALA A 88 8.70 8.73 -13.38
CA ALA A 88 8.62 9.58 -12.19
C ALA A 88 7.36 10.46 -12.21
N LEU A 89 7.02 11.04 -13.37
CA LEU A 89 5.81 11.85 -13.54
C LEU A 89 4.55 10.98 -13.45
N ALA A 90 4.55 9.79 -14.07
CA ALA A 90 3.41 8.88 -14.04
C ALA A 90 3.05 8.46 -12.61
N VAL A 91 4.06 8.09 -11.80
CA VAL A 91 3.84 7.70 -10.39
C VAL A 91 3.44 8.92 -9.56
N CYS A 92 4.03 10.09 -9.78
CA CYS A 92 3.61 11.32 -9.12
C CYS A 92 2.13 11.63 -9.40
N LEU A 93 1.69 11.55 -10.66
CA LEU A 93 0.30 11.79 -11.04
C LEU A 93 -0.66 10.73 -10.48
N SER A 94 -0.23 9.46 -10.36
CA SER A 94 -1.06 8.41 -9.77
C SER A 94 -1.31 8.61 -8.27
N ALA A 95 -0.44 9.36 -7.58
CA ALA A 95 -0.65 9.71 -6.17
C ALA A 95 -1.83 10.66 -5.97
N LEU A 96 -2.24 11.43 -6.99
CA LEU A 96 -3.35 12.38 -6.88
C LEU A 96 -4.69 11.70 -6.61
N PRO A 97 -5.21 10.81 -7.46
CA PRO A 97 -6.48 10.15 -7.20
C PRO A 97 -6.44 9.28 -5.93
N VAL A 98 -5.29 8.65 -5.63
CA VAL A 98 -5.16 7.83 -4.42
C VAL A 98 -5.18 8.70 -3.17
N SER A 99 -4.49 9.85 -3.15
CA SER A 99 -4.53 10.73 -1.98
C SER A 99 -5.91 11.32 -1.72
N LEU A 100 -6.71 11.59 -2.78
CA LEU A 100 -8.09 12.04 -2.63
C LEU A 100 -8.99 11.00 -1.93
N ALA A 101 -8.64 9.73 -1.97
CA ALA A 101 -9.34 8.68 -1.23
C ALA A 101 -9.34 8.91 0.29
N MET A 102 -8.35 9.63 0.83
CA MET A 102 -8.32 10.01 2.25
C MET A 102 -9.50 10.92 2.62
N PHE A 103 -9.96 11.75 1.68
CA PHE A 103 -11.11 12.64 1.89
C PHE A 103 -12.43 12.00 1.49
N CYS A 104 -12.44 11.19 0.42
CA CYS A 104 -13.65 10.60 -0.15
C CYS A 104 -14.18 9.40 0.63
N SER A 105 -13.35 8.71 1.41
CA SER A 105 -13.72 7.53 2.19
C SER A 105 -13.74 7.84 3.69
N GLY A 106 -14.77 7.36 4.39
CA GLY A 106 -14.84 7.34 5.86
C GLY A 106 -14.06 6.17 6.50
N ASN A 107 -13.47 5.29 5.70
CA ASN A 107 -12.80 4.09 6.18
C ASN A 107 -11.33 4.35 6.50
N ALA A 108 -10.96 4.24 7.78
CA ALA A 108 -9.60 4.47 8.27
C ALA A 108 -8.54 3.58 7.60
N MET A 109 -8.89 2.34 7.22
CA MET A 109 -7.97 1.46 6.49
C MET A 109 -7.64 2.00 5.10
N ILE A 110 -8.65 2.49 4.37
CA ILE A 110 -8.49 3.08 3.04
C ILE A 110 -7.67 4.37 3.14
N GLN A 111 -7.97 5.22 4.12
CA GLN A 111 -7.24 6.47 4.37
C GLN A 111 -5.76 6.20 4.68
N THR A 112 -5.49 5.25 5.58
CA THR A 112 -4.12 4.86 5.94
C THR A 112 -3.36 4.28 4.74
N ALA A 113 -3.99 3.39 3.98
CA ALA A 113 -3.38 2.81 2.77
C ALA A 113 -3.11 3.88 1.70
N ALA A 114 -4.02 4.86 1.52
CA ALA A 114 -3.84 5.97 0.61
C ALA A 114 -2.68 6.88 1.02
N PHE A 115 -2.53 7.18 2.31
CA PHE A 115 -1.41 7.94 2.85
C PHE A 115 -0.08 7.20 2.63
N LEU A 116 -0.01 5.91 2.98
CA LEU A 116 1.19 5.09 2.78
C LEU A 116 1.57 4.99 1.30
N TYR A 117 0.59 4.83 0.41
CA TYR A 117 0.84 4.88 -1.03
C TYR A 117 1.38 6.25 -1.46
N GLY A 118 0.80 7.35 -0.98
CA GLY A 118 1.27 8.71 -1.27
C GLY A 118 2.74 8.91 -0.88
N MET A 119 3.13 8.44 0.30
CA MET A 119 4.53 8.48 0.78
C MET A 119 5.47 7.59 -0.06
N ALA A 120 5.02 6.39 -0.44
CA ALA A 120 5.79 5.49 -1.30
C ALA A 120 5.94 6.07 -2.73
N ALA A 121 4.87 6.65 -3.28
CA ALA A 121 4.90 7.35 -4.57
C ALA A 121 5.81 8.57 -4.54
N TYR A 122 5.82 9.33 -3.45
CA TYR A 122 6.76 10.42 -3.24
C TYR A 122 8.21 9.90 -3.27
N ALA A 123 8.52 8.86 -2.49
CA ALA A 123 9.87 8.29 -2.44
C ALA A 123 10.33 7.80 -3.82
N TYR A 124 9.45 7.08 -4.54
CA TYR A 124 9.75 6.63 -5.90
C TYR A 124 9.93 7.80 -6.89
N THR A 125 9.11 8.85 -6.78
CA THR A 125 9.20 10.03 -7.66
C THR A 125 10.56 10.72 -7.52
N VAL A 126 11.03 10.93 -6.28
CA VAL A 126 12.36 11.50 -5.99
C VAL A 126 13.48 10.59 -6.54
N TYR A 127 13.36 9.29 -6.28
CA TYR A 127 14.31 8.28 -6.75
C TYR A 127 14.44 8.27 -8.28
N ALA A 128 13.31 8.21 -8.98
CA ALA A 128 13.26 8.12 -10.43
C ALA A 128 13.63 9.44 -11.12
N ALA A 129 13.25 10.59 -10.56
CA ALA A 129 13.63 11.91 -11.10
C ALA A 129 15.14 12.13 -11.11
N CYS A 130 15.88 11.56 -10.15
CA CYS A 130 17.33 11.60 -10.07
C CYS A 130 18.04 10.55 -10.98
N GLY A 131 17.28 9.75 -11.73
CA GLY A 131 17.82 8.72 -12.62
C GLY A 131 18.49 7.55 -11.87
N ASN A 132 17.92 7.14 -10.73
CA ASN A 132 18.38 5.99 -9.94
C ASN A 132 17.68 4.68 -10.33
N THR A 133 16.70 4.72 -11.25
CA THR A 133 15.94 3.54 -11.69
C THR A 133 16.85 2.48 -12.31
N LEU A 134 16.59 1.22 -12.04
CA LEU A 134 17.33 0.10 -12.60
C LEU A 134 17.14 -0.01 -14.11
N GLU A 135 15.93 0.27 -14.59
CA GLU A 135 15.61 0.33 -16.01
C GLU A 135 14.79 1.59 -16.34
N GLU A 136 14.93 2.11 -17.55
CA GLU A 136 14.14 3.25 -18.00
C GLU A 136 12.69 2.84 -18.32
N GLY A 137 11.75 3.66 -17.88
CA GLY A 137 10.33 3.49 -18.16
C GLY A 137 9.65 2.42 -17.28
N LEU A 138 8.53 1.88 -17.79
CA LEU A 138 7.77 0.83 -17.10
C LEU A 138 8.58 -0.48 -17.09
N SER A 139 8.94 -1.01 -15.94
CA SER A 139 9.82 -2.17 -15.81
C SER A 139 9.27 -3.19 -14.81
N ASP A 140 9.54 -4.47 -15.05
CA ASP A 140 9.23 -5.54 -14.10
C ASP A 140 10.15 -5.49 -12.83
N LEU A 141 11.20 -4.63 -12.83
CA LEU A 141 12.02 -4.32 -11.66
C LEU A 141 11.44 -3.19 -10.77
N LEU A 142 10.28 -2.65 -11.12
CA LEU A 142 9.59 -1.59 -10.36
C LEU A 142 9.45 -1.88 -8.85
N PRO A 143 9.10 -3.11 -8.40
CA PRO A 143 9.05 -3.42 -6.96
C PRO A 143 10.41 -3.28 -6.29
N MET A 144 11.50 -3.67 -6.96
CA MET A 144 12.86 -3.55 -6.44
C MET A 144 13.28 -2.07 -6.35
N ASP A 145 12.93 -1.26 -7.36
CA ASP A 145 13.15 0.18 -7.34
C ASP A 145 12.38 0.85 -6.20
N LEU A 146 11.12 0.44 -5.98
CA LEU A 146 10.29 0.94 -4.89
C LEU A 146 10.86 0.57 -3.52
N LEU A 147 11.28 -0.68 -3.33
CA LEU A 147 11.93 -1.13 -2.09
C LEU A 147 13.22 -0.33 -1.82
N ARG A 148 14.03 -0.08 -2.85
CA ARG A 148 15.24 0.75 -2.72
C ARG A 148 14.91 2.19 -2.36
N ALA A 149 13.92 2.79 -3.03
CA ALA A 149 13.49 4.16 -2.78
C ALA A 149 12.99 4.36 -1.35
N VAL A 150 12.21 3.41 -0.84
CA VAL A 150 11.57 3.51 0.48
C VAL A 150 12.51 3.05 1.60
N PHE A 151 13.22 1.93 1.45
CA PHE A 151 13.92 1.28 2.57
C PHE A 151 15.45 1.43 2.55
N VAL A 152 16.05 1.79 1.43
CA VAL A 152 17.52 1.84 1.34
C VAL A 152 18.03 3.26 1.22
N LEU A 153 17.48 4.03 0.29
CA LEU A 153 17.97 5.35 -0.04
C LEU A 153 17.93 6.36 1.12
N PRO A 154 16.85 6.46 1.90
CA PRO A 154 16.74 7.44 2.98
C PRO A 154 17.86 7.32 4.01
N PHE A 155 18.30 6.10 4.29
CA PHE A 155 19.34 5.82 5.28
C PHE A 155 20.77 6.08 4.78
N GLY A 156 20.96 6.20 3.46
CA GLY A 156 22.26 6.51 2.86
C GLY A 156 22.81 7.90 3.22
N SER A 157 21.94 8.84 3.58
CA SER A 157 22.30 10.23 3.93
C SER A 157 21.47 10.77 5.10
N PHE A 158 21.12 9.93 6.05
CA PHE A 158 20.22 10.29 7.16
C PHE A 158 20.64 11.53 7.94
N GLY A 159 21.95 11.80 8.05
CA GLY A 159 22.51 12.98 8.74
C GLY A 159 22.57 14.25 7.90
N SER A 160 22.19 14.23 6.64
CA SER A 160 22.32 15.37 5.73
C SER A 160 21.43 16.56 6.10
N LEU A 161 20.27 16.31 6.71
CA LEU A 161 19.36 17.35 7.21
C LEU A 161 20.06 18.26 8.23
N VAL A 162 20.77 17.67 9.20
CA VAL A 162 21.49 18.41 10.23
C VAL A 162 22.61 19.26 9.64
N GLN A 163 23.27 18.77 8.58
CA GLN A 163 24.30 19.52 7.87
C GLN A 163 23.71 20.68 7.07
N ALA A 164 22.55 20.47 6.41
CA ALA A 164 21.88 21.50 5.61
C ALA A 164 21.35 22.65 6.48
N VAL A 165 20.78 22.33 7.64
CA VAL A 165 20.22 23.30 8.60
C VAL A 165 21.32 24.01 9.39
N GLY A 166 22.37 23.31 9.80
CA GLY A 166 23.41 23.81 10.70
C GLY A 166 24.44 24.77 10.09
N GLY A 167 24.45 25.01 8.79
CA GLY A 167 25.20 26.07 8.11
C GLY A 167 26.74 26.06 8.24
N GLY A 168 27.35 25.01 8.77
CA GLY A 168 28.79 24.85 8.91
C GLY A 168 29.37 25.48 10.18
N GLY A 169 30.37 24.88 10.80
CA GLY A 169 31.17 25.41 11.91
C GLY A 169 30.80 24.86 13.31
N ILE A 170 29.98 25.54 14.07
CA ILE A 170 29.72 25.24 15.50
C ILE A 170 28.86 23.96 15.67
N TRP A 171 27.97 23.66 14.71
CA TRP A 171 27.08 22.51 14.73
C TRP A 171 27.72 21.17 14.36
N LYS A 172 28.98 21.19 13.92
CA LYS A 172 29.69 19.98 13.44
C LYS A 172 29.87 18.91 14.53
N LYS A 173 30.12 19.32 15.76
CA LYS A 173 30.29 18.42 16.91
C LYS A 173 28.96 18.08 17.56
N SER A 174 28.11 19.07 17.77
CA SER A 174 26.78 18.93 18.36
C SER A 174 25.80 18.19 17.42
N GLY A 175 25.87 18.42 16.10
CA GLY A 175 25.06 17.73 15.13
C GLY A 175 25.30 16.21 15.08
N LYS A 176 26.56 15.76 15.29
CA LYS A 176 26.86 14.32 15.39
C LYS A 176 26.27 13.69 16.66
N ILE A 177 26.27 14.42 17.76
CA ILE A 177 25.67 13.96 19.03
C ILE A 177 24.15 13.91 18.86
N LEU A 178 23.55 14.96 18.34
CA LEU A 178 22.12 15.06 18.09
C LEU A 178 21.66 13.91 17.17
N LEU A 179 22.38 13.63 16.09
CA LEU A 179 22.10 12.52 15.18
C LEU A 179 22.16 11.16 15.88
N ARG A 180 23.13 10.95 16.79
CA ARG A 180 23.24 9.70 17.57
C ARG A 180 22.09 9.56 18.57
N VAL A 181 21.71 10.66 19.23
CA VAL A 181 20.56 10.69 20.15
C VAL A 181 19.27 10.39 19.40
N PHE A 182 19.02 11.06 18.27
CA PHE A 182 17.83 10.80 17.45
C PHE A 182 17.86 9.41 16.84
N GLY A 183 18.98 8.91 16.35
CA GLY A 183 19.12 7.55 15.88
C GLY A 183 18.84 6.52 16.97
N GLY A 184 19.28 6.77 18.19
CA GLY A 184 18.98 5.94 19.36
C GLY A 184 17.50 5.96 19.73
N LEU A 185 16.88 7.14 19.75
CA LEU A 185 15.44 7.30 19.99
C LEU A 185 14.60 6.63 18.92
N SER A 186 14.98 6.77 17.64
CA SER A 186 14.30 6.09 16.53
C SER A 186 14.37 4.57 16.67
N LEU A 187 15.53 4.05 17.01
CA LEU A 187 15.72 2.60 17.20
C LEU A 187 14.94 2.09 18.43
N ALA A 188 14.84 2.92 19.48
CA ALA A 188 14.08 2.59 20.69
C ALA A 188 12.56 2.70 20.49
N MET A 189 12.07 3.45 19.50
CA MET A 189 10.65 3.75 19.33
C MET A 189 9.80 2.50 19.11
N LEU A 190 10.20 1.61 18.19
CA LEU A 190 9.46 0.38 17.92
C LEU A 190 9.40 -0.55 19.14
N PRO A 191 10.51 -0.90 19.81
CA PRO A 191 10.44 -1.73 21.01
C PRO A 191 9.70 -1.04 22.17
N THR A 192 9.77 0.29 22.27
CA THR A 192 9.02 1.03 23.31
C THR A 192 7.52 0.97 23.05
N LEU A 193 7.06 1.20 21.80
CA LEU A 193 5.65 1.08 21.43
C LEU A 193 5.12 -0.34 21.65
N LEU A 194 5.90 -1.36 21.29
CA LEU A 194 5.55 -2.76 21.56
C LEU A 194 5.47 -3.03 23.06
N ALA A 195 6.42 -2.53 23.85
CA ALA A 195 6.39 -2.70 25.29
C ALA A 195 5.18 -2.01 25.93
N VAL A 196 4.88 -0.76 25.55
CA VAL A 196 3.68 -0.05 26.02
C VAL A 196 2.42 -0.79 25.61
N SER A 197 2.31 -1.25 24.37
CA SER A 197 1.16 -2.03 23.89
C SER A 197 0.95 -3.31 24.71
N LEU A 198 2.02 -4.07 24.94
CA LEU A 198 1.96 -5.32 25.73
C LEU A 198 1.67 -5.06 27.21
N LEU A 199 2.28 -4.05 27.83
CA LEU A 199 2.06 -3.70 29.22
C LEU A 199 0.68 -3.07 29.47
N SER A 200 0.06 -2.49 28.44
CA SER A 200 -1.30 -1.92 28.52
C SER A 200 -2.41 -2.96 28.72
N TYR A 201 -2.08 -4.26 28.64
CA TYR A 201 -3.01 -5.31 29.10
C TYR A 201 -3.16 -5.33 30.62
N ASP A 202 -2.18 -4.86 31.39
CA ASP A 202 -2.30 -4.68 32.83
C ASP A 202 -3.10 -3.41 33.16
N SER A 203 -4.17 -3.57 33.96
CA SER A 203 -5.11 -2.50 34.29
C SER A 203 -4.45 -1.37 35.12
N LYS A 204 -3.50 -1.72 36.01
CA LYS A 204 -2.78 -0.73 36.84
C LYS A 204 -1.81 0.08 36.00
N PHE A 205 -1.08 -0.58 35.10
CA PHE A 205 -0.19 0.10 34.18
C PHE A 205 -0.97 1.07 33.26
N ARG A 206 -2.11 0.61 32.72
CA ARG A 206 -2.99 1.45 31.90
C ARG A 206 -3.51 2.66 32.66
N SER A 207 -3.96 2.49 33.90
CA SER A 207 -4.41 3.61 34.75
C SER A 207 -3.26 4.59 34.98
N SER A 208 -2.09 4.10 35.39
CA SER A 208 -0.91 4.96 35.63
C SER A 208 -0.45 5.70 34.36
N MET A 209 -0.52 5.07 33.19
CA MET A 209 -0.22 5.74 31.91
C MET A 209 -1.27 6.79 31.57
N ASN A 210 -2.55 6.52 31.79
CA ASN A 210 -3.62 7.49 31.60
C ASN A 210 -3.46 8.69 32.54
N ASP A 211 -3.13 8.44 33.82
CA ASP A 211 -2.87 9.50 34.79
C ASP A 211 -1.65 10.35 34.40
N LEU A 212 -0.60 9.73 33.84
CA LEU A 212 0.57 10.44 33.34
C LEU A 212 0.26 11.33 32.12
N VAL A 213 -0.61 10.84 31.22
CA VAL A 213 -1.04 11.57 30.02
C VAL A 213 -2.09 12.65 30.35
N SER A 214 -2.90 12.48 31.40
CA SER A 214 -3.94 13.41 31.84
C SER A 214 -3.42 14.57 32.71
N LEU A 215 -2.12 14.60 33.06
CA LEU A 215 -1.52 15.79 33.66
C LEU A 215 -1.64 16.96 32.66
N ASP A 216 -1.80 18.21 33.15
CA ASP A 216 -1.88 19.44 32.33
C ASP A 216 -0.70 19.64 31.34
N LEU A 217 0.33 18.82 31.47
CA LEU A 217 1.45 18.70 30.53
C LEU A 217 1.16 17.76 29.34
N GLY A 218 0.00 17.11 29.28
CA GLY A 218 -0.35 16.11 28.25
C GLY A 218 -0.31 16.69 26.85
N ASP A 219 -0.84 17.88 26.65
CA ASP A 219 -0.81 18.56 25.36
C ASP A 219 0.63 18.93 24.96
N LEU A 220 1.44 19.44 25.89
CA LEU A 220 2.86 19.76 25.64
C LEU A 220 3.66 18.49 25.32
N PHE A 221 3.42 17.40 26.05
CA PHE A 221 4.07 16.12 25.80
C PHE A 221 3.65 15.53 24.44
N GLY A 222 2.36 15.63 24.08
CA GLY A 222 1.86 15.26 22.77
C GLY A 222 2.56 16.02 21.65
N HIS A 223 2.64 17.34 21.75
CA HIS A 223 3.34 18.18 20.76
C HIS A 223 4.84 17.89 20.69
N LEU A 224 5.51 17.61 21.80
CA LEU A 224 6.93 17.22 21.80
C LEU A 224 7.16 15.88 21.12
N LEU A 225 6.25 14.93 21.33
CA LEU A 225 6.28 13.62 20.67
C LEU A 225 6.03 13.76 19.17
N ASP A 226 5.02 14.53 18.78
CA ASP A 226 4.73 14.84 17.37
C ASP A 226 5.90 15.54 16.68
N LEU A 227 6.56 16.48 17.36
CA LEU A 227 7.75 17.16 16.85
C LEU A 227 8.91 16.19 16.69
N GLY A 228 9.14 15.30 17.66
CA GLY A 228 10.17 14.28 17.60
C GLY A 228 9.98 13.33 16.43
N LEU A 229 8.76 12.81 16.26
CA LEU A 229 8.39 11.92 15.16
C LEU A 229 8.41 12.65 13.81
N GLY A 230 7.93 13.89 13.77
CA GLY A 230 8.00 14.75 12.58
C GLY A 230 9.43 15.05 12.15
N LEU A 231 10.35 15.25 13.11
CA LEU A 231 11.76 15.43 12.80
C LEU A 231 12.40 14.14 12.27
N LEU A 232 12.02 12.96 12.79
CA LEU A 232 12.46 11.68 12.24
C LEU A 232 11.98 11.50 10.79
N LEU A 233 10.74 11.85 10.51
CA LEU A 233 10.21 11.86 9.15
C LEU A 233 10.99 12.85 8.27
N ALA A 234 11.30 14.05 8.75
CA ALA A 234 12.10 15.02 8.00
C ALA A 234 13.53 14.51 7.72
N LEU A 235 14.17 13.85 8.67
CA LEU A 235 15.47 13.19 8.47
C LEU A 235 15.41 12.12 7.38
N TYR A 236 14.34 11.31 7.38
CA TYR A 236 14.09 10.29 6.37
C TYR A 236 13.87 10.94 4.99
N LEU A 237 13.00 11.94 4.89
CA LEU A 237 12.65 12.60 3.62
C LEU A 237 13.84 13.35 3.00
N PHE A 238 14.60 14.11 3.82
CA PHE A 238 15.76 14.84 3.34
C PHE A 238 16.95 13.91 3.07
N GLY A 239 17.08 12.82 3.85
CA GLY A 239 18.02 11.73 3.59
C GLY A 239 17.76 11.07 2.24
N LEU A 240 16.49 10.79 1.91
CA LEU A 240 16.04 10.30 0.61
C LEU A 240 16.45 11.26 -0.51
N TYR A 241 16.09 12.55 -0.39
CA TYR A 241 16.43 13.59 -1.37
C TYR A 241 17.95 13.65 -1.63
N THR A 242 18.73 13.73 -0.56
CA THR A 242 20.19 13.85 -0.64
C THR A 242 20.84 12.60 -1.25
N SER A 243 20.44 11.41 -0.79
CA SER A 243 20.94 10.14 -1.32
C SER A 243 20.56 9.93 -2.78
N ALA A 244 19.36 10.36 -3.18
CA ALA A 244 18.92 10.28 -4.57
C ALA A 244 19.75 11.18 -5.48
N THR A 245 19.97 12.44 -5.12
CA THR A 245 20.76 13.41 -5.89
C THR A 245 22.22 13.03 -5.98
N GLU A 246 22.80 12.41 -4.95
CA GLU A 246 24.19 11.95 -4.92
C GLU A 246 24.39 10.54 -5.50
N LYS A 247 23.33 9.86 -5.90
CA LYS A 247 23.36 8.47 -6.41
C LYS A 247 24.10 7.48 -5.48
N ARG A 248 24.00 7.67 -4.16
CA ARG A 248 24.80 6.92 -3.15
C ARG A 248 24.60 5.40 -3.21
N CYS A 249 23.44 4.94 -3.63
CA CYS A 249 23.11 3.51 -3.68
C CYS A 249 23.21 2.90 -5.08
N ALA A 250 23.69 3.65 -6.09
CA ALA A 250 23.79 3.15 -7.46
C ALA A 250 24.68 1.90 -7.60
N ALA A 251 25.70 1.77 -6.74
CA ALA A 251 26.64 0.66 -6.76
C ALA A 251 26.13 -0.61 -6.05
N LEU A 252 25.13 -0.50 -5.15
CA LEU A 252 24.68 -1.63 -4.34
C LEU A 252 23.87 -2.67 -5.13
N LEU A 253 23.13 -2.23 -6.15
CA LEU A 253 22.34 -3.09 -7.02
C LEU A 253 22.33 -2.47 -8.42
N THR A 254 22.81 -3.20 -9.40
CA THR A 254 22.77 -2.80 -10.80
C THR A 254 21.73 -3.63 -11.55
N ALA A 255 21.19 -3.09 -12.65
CA ALA A 255 20.29 -3.85 -13.52
C ALA A 255 20.96 -5.13 -14.05
N ALA A 256 22.27 -5.08 -14.32
CA ALA A 256 23.05 -6.24 -14.71
C ALA A 256 23.12 -7.30 -13.60
N GLY A 257 23.36 -6.87 -12.35
CA GLY A 257 23.36 -7.77 -11.19
C GLY A 257 21.99 -8.42 -10.94
N CYS A 258 20.92 -7.65 -11.06
CA CYS A 258 19.56 -8.19 -10.96
C CYS A 258 19.25 -9.21 -12.06
N ARG A 259 19.69 -8.94 -13.30
CA ARG A 259 19.52 -9.88 -14.43
C ARG A 259 20.37 -11.13 -14.26
N ASP A 260 21.58 -11.01 -13.70
CA ASP A 260 22.44 -12.17 -13.41
C ASP A 260 21.82 -13.06 -12.33
N VAL A 261 21.32 -12.48 -11.25
CA VAL A 261 20.56 -13.21 -10.22
C VAL A 261 19.33 -13.87 -10.83
N ALA A 262 18.53 -13.14 -11.61
CA ALA A 262 17.37 -13.67 -12.31
C ALA A 262 17.79 -14.79 -13.29
N GLY A 263 18.91 -14.64 -14.00
CA GLY A 263 19.47 -15.67 -14.89
C GLY A 263 19.84 -16.96 -14.16
N ARG A 264 20.41 -16.85 -12.96
CA ARG A 264 20.72 -18.01 -12.09
C ARG A 264 19.47 -18.69 -11.54
N MET A 265 18.39 -17.92 -11.32
CA MET A 265 17.10 -18.49 -10.91
C MET A 265 16.46 -19.35 -12.00
N HIS A 266 16.70 -19.07 -13.29
CA HIS A 266 16.20 -19.86 -14.42
C HIS A 266 16.95 -21.20 -14.59
N SER A 267 16.91 -22.04 -13.55
CA SER A 267 17.73 -23.29 -13.47
C SER A 267 16.93 -24.56 -13.75
N PHE A 268 15.61 -24.57 -13.60
CA PHE A 268 14.80 -25.77 -13.75
C PHE A 268 14.43 -26.05 -15.22
N SER A 269 14.53 -27.31 -15.60
CA SER A 269 14.15 -27.77 -16.93
C SER A 269 12.63 -27.62 -17.13
N PRO A 270 12.14 -27.43 -18.37
CA PRO A 270 10.69 -27.42 -18.64
C PRO A 270 9.99 -28.70 -18.18
N VAL A 271 10.67 -29.83 -18.22
CA VAL A 271 10.13 -31.14 -17.74
C VAL A 271 9.90 -31.09 -16.24
N THR A 272 10.86 -30.56 -15.46
CA THR A 272 10.71 -30.41 -14.00
C THR A 272 9.53 -29.53 -13.65
N ILE A 273 9.36 -28.42 -14.34
CA ILE A 273 8.23 -27.50 -14.12
C ILE A 273 6.90 -28.16 -14.47
N CYS A 274 6.82 -28.85 -15.62
CA CYS A 274 5.60 -29.57 -16.01
C CYS A 274 5.27 -30.68 -15.02
N SER A 275 6.26 -31.47 -14.58
CA SER A 275 6.03 -32.54 -13.61
C SER A 275 5.59 -32.05 -12.24
N SER A 276 6.01 -30.84 -11.83
CA SER A 276 5.56 -30.24 -10.56
C SER A 276 4.14 -29.67 -10.62
N ALA A 277 3.70 -29.14 -11.77
CA ALA A 277 2.40 -28.49 -11.90
C ALA A 277 1.30 -29.41 -12.45
N CYS A 278 1.63 -30.48 -13.19
CA CYS A 278 0.65 -31.47 -13.66
C CYS A 278 -0.20 -32.11 -12.54
N PRO A 279 0.35 -32.51 -11.38
CA PRO A 279 -0.45 -33.02 -10.27
C PRO A 279 -1.48 -32.01 -9.76
N VAL A 280 -1.12 -30.73 -9.73
CA VAL A 280 -2.04 -29.65 -9.32
C VAL A 280 -3.20 -29.54 -10.30
N LEU A 281 -2.92 -29.54 -11.61
CA LEU A 281 -3.96 -29.53 -12.65
C LEU A 281 -4.84 -30.78 -12.59
N PHE A 282 -4.27 -31.94 -12.31
CA PHE A 282 -5.02 -33.17 -12.15
C PHE A 282 -5.99 -33.08 -10.97
N ILE A 283 -5.54 -32.57 -9.82
CA ILE A 283 -6.41 -32.33 -8.65
C ILE A 283 -7.52 -31.35 -8.99
N TYR A 284 -7.24 -30.29 -9.75
CA TYR A 284 -8.30 -29.38 -10.22
C TYR A 284 -9.29 -30.08 -11.15
N GLY A 285 -8.85 -30.95 -12.04
CA GLY A 285 -9.73 -31.77 -12.86
C GLY A 285 -10.69 -32.60 -12.01
N VAL A 286 -10.17 -33.29 -10.99
CA VAL A 286 -10.97 -34.07 -10.03
C VAL A 286 -11.95 -33.15 -9.27
N PHE A 287 -11.45 -32.01 -8.78
CA PHE A 287 -12.26 -31.04 -8.07
C PHE A 287 -13.40 -30.47 -8.93
N PHE A 288 -13.14 -30.05 -10.17
CA PHE A 288 -14.16 -29.57 -11.09
C PHE A 288 -15.19 -30.65 -11.44
N PHE A 289 -14.74 -31.88 -11.60
CA PHE A 289 -15.66 -32.99 -11.86
C PHE A 289 -16.56 -33.28 -10.65
N SER A 290 -16.00 -33.31 -9.45
CA SER A 290 -16.77 -33.53 -8.20
C SER A 290 -17.76 -32.42 -7.88
N GLN A 291 -17.43 -31.19 -8.26
CA GLN A 291 -18.24 -29.99 -7.99
C GLN A 291 -19.13 -29.57 -9.18
N TRP A 292 -19.20 -30.37 -10.24
CA TRP A 292 -19.88 -30.01 -11.48
C TRP A 292 -21.33 -29.55 -11.27
N GLU A 293 -22.09 -30.26 -10.46
CA GLU A 293 -23.50 -29.92 -10.15
C GLU A 293 -23.61 -28.60 -9.38
N ASN A 294 -22.70 -28.35 -8.42
CA ASN A 294 -22.65 -27.11 -7.65
C ASN A 294 -22.26 -25.91 -8.53
N TYR A 295 -21.37 -26.10 -9.51
CA TYR A 295 -21.04 -25.03 -10.47
C TYR A 295 -22.23 -24.70 -11.36
N VAL A 296 -22.90 -25.71 -11.91
CA VAL A 296 -24.06 -25.51 -12.76
C VAL A 296 -25.18 -24.81 -12.00
N SER A 297 -25.45 -25.18 -10.74
CA SER A 297 -26.45 -24.54 -9.90
C SER A 297 -26.06 -23.09 -9.54
N ALA A 298 -24.78 -22.83 -9.19
CA ALA A 298 -24.29 -21.48 -8.89
C ALA A 298 -24.42 -20.55 -10.10
N PHE A 299 -24.09 -21.00 -11.32
CA PHE A 299 -24.26 -20.21 -12.54
C PHE A 299 -25.70 -20.04 -12.97
N ARG A 300 -26.61 -20.95 -12.61
CA ARG A 300 -28.05 -20.84 -12.85
C ARG A 300 -28.76 -20.01 -11.79
N GLY A 301 -28.08 -19.60 -10.70
CA GLY A 301 -28.69 -18.88 -9.60
C GLY A 301 -29.66 -19.74 -8.77
N THR A 302 -29.53 -21.07 -8.83
CA THR A 302 -30.39 -22.01 -8.09
C THR A 302 -29.61 -22.60 -6.92
N LEU A 303 -30.24 -22.68 -5.74
CA LEU A 303 -29.64 -23.33 -4.57
C LEU A 303 -29.74 -24.83 -4.69
N PRO A 304 -28.72 -25.59 -4.23
CA PRO A 304 -28.87 -27.01 -3.96
C PRO A 304 -29.91 -27.21 -2.84
N GLU A 305 -30.73 -28.25 -2.97
CA GLU A 305 -31.75 -28.58 -1.97
C GLU A 305 -31.12 -28.83 -0.60
N ASN A 306 -31.66 -28.18 0.47
CA ASN A 306 -31.30 -28.33 1.89
C ASN A 306 -30.05 -27.57 2.39
N ILE A 307 -29.53 -26.54 1.73
CA ILE A 307 -28.42 -25.73 2.24
C ILE A 307 -28.89 -24.28 2.47
N LEU A 308 -28.54 -23.70 3.65
CA LEU A 308 -28.77 -22.28 3.92
C LEU A 308 -27.86 -21.41 3.06
N TYR A 309 -28.40 -20.29 2.52
CA TYR A 309 -27.62 -19.35 1.68
C TYR A 309 -26.32 -18.88 2.34
N SER A 310 -26.34 -18.65 3.67
CA SER A 310 -25.18 -18.20 4.42
C SER A 310 -24.08 -19.25 4.54
N GLU A 311 -24.44 -20.52 4.69
CA GLU A 311 -23.50 -21.64 4.78
C GLU A 311 -22.90 -21.92 3.39
N TYR A 312 -23.74 -22.00 2.35
CA TYR A 312 -23.30 -22.23 0.97
C TYR A 312 -22.33 -21.18 0.46
N ALA A 313 -22.56 -19.90 0.78
CA ALA A 313 -21.72 -18.82 0.31
C ALA A 313 -20.41 -18.72 1.13
N ARG A 314 -20.47 -18.98 2.44
CA ARG A 314 -19.31 -18.91 3.32
C ARG A 314 -18.41 -20.14 3.18
N GLU A 315 -19.02 -21.32 3.00
CA GLU A 315 -18.27 -22.53 2.71
C GLU A 315 -17.61 -22.45 1.33
N GLY A 316 -16.31 -22.63 1.33
CA GLY A 316 -15.49 -22.67 0.12
C GLY A 316 -15.09 -21.30 -0.45
N PHE A 317 -15.63 -20.15 0.00
CA PHE A 317 -15.22 -18.84 -0.53
C PHE A 317 -13.77 -18.51 -0.16
N PHE A 318 -13.42 -18.60 1.13
CA PHE A 318 -12.06 -18.30 1.59
C PHE A 318 -11.06 -19.32 1.07
N GLU A 319 -11.44 -20.58 0.96
CA GLU A 319 -10.64 -21.65 0.37
C GLU A 319 -10.36 -21.38 -1.11
N LEU A 320 -11.37 -20.95 -1.89
CA LEU A 320 -11.19 -20.58 -3.29
C LEU A 320 -10.29 -19.34 -3.45
N CYS A 321 -10.38 -18.36 -2.54
CA CYS A 321 -9.47 -17.23 -2.48
C CYS A 321 -8.03 -17.68 -2.21
N ALA A 322 -7.84 -18.53 -1.20
CA ALA A 322 -6.53 -19.06 -0.83
C ALA A 322 -5.90 -19.87 -1.97
N VAL A 323 -6.69 -20.73 -2.63
CA VAL A 323 -6.25 -21.49 -3.80
C VAL A 323 -5.88 -20.57 -4.97
N SER A 324 -6.66 -19.51 -5.22
CA SER A 324 -6.35 -18.53 -6.26
C SER A 324 -5.04 -17.80 -5.97
N PHE A 325 -4.80 -17.42 -4.72
CA PHE A 325 -3.52 -16.83 -4.30
C PHE A 325 -2.35 -17.82 -4.42
N LEU A 326 -2.55 -19.08 -4.00
CA LEU A 326 -1.56 -20.15 -4.17
C LEU A 326 -1.18 -20.33 -5.64
N ASN A 327 -2.16 -20.29 -6.54
CA ASN A 327 -1.93 -20.40 -7.99
C ASN A 327 -1.14 -19.20 -8.52
N LEU A 328 -1.38 -18.00 -8.02
CA LEU A 328 -0.59 -16.82 -8.40
C LEU A 328 0.88 -16.99 -7.97
N VAL A 329 1.11 -17.49 -6.75
CA VAL A 329 2.45 -17.80 -6.26
C VAL A 329 3.11 -18.91 -7.12
N LEU A 330 2.38 -19.98 -7.43
CA LEU A 330 2.87 -21.09 -8.24
C LEU A 330 3.22 -20.63 -9.66
N LEU A 331 2.37 -19.84 -10.31
CA LEU A 331 2.61 -19.27 -11.63
C LEU A 331 3.83 -18.33 -11.63
N THR A 332 3.97 -17.51 -10.61
CA THR A 332 5.10 -16.62 -10.45
C THR A 332 6.40 -17.42 -10.25
N ALA A 333 6.39 -18.38 -9.34
CA ALA A 333 7.53 -19.24 -9.05
C ALA A 333 7.96 -20.05 -10.29
N THR A 334 7.01 -20.74 -10.93
CA THR A 334 7.31 -21.52 -12.16
C THR A 334 7.81 -20.63 -13.29
N GLY A 335 7.26 -19.40 -13.43
CA GLY A 335 7.75 -18.42 -14.42
C GLY A 335 9.16 -17.91 -14.12
N MET A 336 9.51 -17.71 -12.83
CA MET A 336 10.84 -17.29 -12.40
C MET A 336 11.90 -18.37 -12.52
N PHE A 337 11.55 -19.62 -12.23
CA PHE A 337 12.52 -20.72 -12.19
C PHE A 337 12.66 -21.49 -13.51
N THR A 338 11.75 -21.30 -14.48
CA THR A 338 11.81 -22.01 -15.76
C THR A 338 13.03 -21.57 -16.58
N ARG A 339 13.86 -22.53 -17.00
CA ARG A 339 14.96 -22.30 -17.93
C ARG A 339 14.44 -21.77 -19.27
N ARG A 340 15.00 -20.66 -19.72
CA ARG A 340 14.67 -20.07 -21.03
C ARG A 340 15.27 -20.93 -22.14
N SER A 341 14.57 -21.04 -23.26
CA SER A 341 15.04 -21.81 -24.42
C SER A 341 16.26 -21.15 -25.05
N ASP A 342 17.29 -21.98 -25.35
CA ASP A 342 18.55 -21.54 -25.98
C ASP A 342 18.38 -21.06 -27.45
N THR A 343 17.16 -21.10 -27.99
CA THR A 343 16.84 -20.73 -29.40
C THR A 343 16.80 -19.22 -29.66
N GLY A 344 17.43 -18.39 -28.83
CA GLY A 344 17.52 -16.94 -29.04
C GLY A 344 16.20 -16.16 -28.93
N THR A 345 15.08 -16.85 -28.87
CA THR A 345 13.79 -16.24 -28.57
C THR A 345 13.56 -16.29 -27.06
N ASN A 346 13.43 -15.14 -26.43
CA ASN A 346 13.19 -14.99 -24.98
C ASN A 346 11.80 -15.55 -24.53
N ARG A 347 11.41 -16.71 -25.11
CA ARG A 347 10.11 -17.36 -24.90
C ARG A 347 10.23 -18.58 -24.01
N ALA A 348 9.28 -18.76 -23.11
CA ALA A 348 9.16 -20.01 -22.37
C ALA A 348 8.87 -21.19 -23.31
N HIS A 349 9.28 -22.40 -22.90
CA HIS A 349 8.98 -23.63 -23.63
C HIS A 349 7.45 -23.75 -23.85
N PRO A 350 6.98 -24.19 -25.03
CA PRO A 350 5.56 -24.22 -25.36
C PRO A 350 4.71 -25.02 -24.34
N ALA A 351 5.24 -26.15 -23.84
CA ALA A 351 4.55 -26.93 -22.81
C ALA A 351 4.34 -26.14 -21.51
N VAL A 352 5.33 -25.38 -21.04
CA VAL A 352 5.19 -24.52 -19.84
C VAL A 352 4.18 -23.42 -20.07
N ARG A 353 4.15 -22.84 -21.28
CA ARG A 353 3.17 -21.83 -21.64
C ARG A 353 1.74 -22.36 -21.61
N VAL A 354 1.51 -23.53 -22.19
CA VAL A 354 0.18 -24.19 -22.14
C VAL A 354 -0.22 -24.47 -20.71
N LEU A 355 0.71 -24.99 -19.90
CA LEU A 355 0.49 -25.25 -18.48
C LEU A 355 0.09 -23.97 -17.71
N HIS A 356 0.79 -22.86 -17.93
CA HIS A 356 0.48 -21.59 -17.29
C HIS A 356 -0.90 -21.05 -17.70
N VAL A 357 -1.26 -21.18 -19.00
CA VAL A 357 -2.59 -20.79 -19.48
C VAL A 357 -3.68 -21.65 -18.84
N LEU A 358 -3.48 -22.98 -18.82
CA LEU A 358 -4.45 -23.90 -18.21
C LEU A 358 -4.63 -23.62 -16.72
N LEU A 359 -3.54 -23.45 -15.97
CA LEU A 359 -3.61 -23.14 -14.54
C LEU A 359 -4.32 -21.79 -14.28
N ALA A 360 -4.01 -20.77 -15.09
CA ALA A 360 -4.66 -19.46 -15.00
C ALA A 360 -6.16 -19.54 -15.36
N MET A 361 -6.53 -20.30 -16.38
CA MET A 361 -7.94 -20.52 -16.77
C MET A 361 -8.70 -21.25 -15.68
N CYS A 362 -8.13 -22.32 -15.10
CA CYS A 362 -8.73 -23.01 -13.95
C CYS A 362 -8.97 -22.04 -12.80
N THR A 363 -8.00 -21.18 -12.52
CA THR A 363 -8.14 -20.17 -11.44
C THR A 363 -9.24 -19.15 -11.75
N LEU A 364 -9.36 -18.69 -12.99
CA LEU A 364 -10.46 -17.80 -13.40
C LEU A 364 -11.83 -18.45 -13.21
N VAL A 365 -11.96 -19.75 -13.49
CA VAL A 365 -13.21 -20.49 -13.22
C VAL A 365 -13.49 -20.55 -11.72
N LEU A 366 -12.47 -20.82 -10.88
CA LEU A 366 -12.61 -20.80 -9.42
C LEU A 366 -13.07 -19.42 -8.91
N ILE A 367 -12.45 -18.34 -9.41
CA ILE A 367 -12.82 -16.97 -9.05
C ILE A 367 -14.25 -16.66 -9.49
N ALA A 368 -14.64 -17.02 -10.73
CA ALA A 368 -16.00 -16.82 -11.22
C ALA A 368 -17.04 -17.53 -10.36
N THR A 369 -16.74 -18.75 -9.91
CA THR A 369 -17.60 -19.50 -8.99
C THR A 369 -17.69 -18.82 -7.62
N ALA A 370 -16.58 -18.37 -7.06
CA ALA A 370 -16.56 -17.66 -5.78
C ALA A 370 -17.39 -16.37 -5.85
N VAL A 371 -17.24 -15.61 -6.93
CA VAL A 371 -18.01 -14.37 -7.18
C VAL A 371 -19.52 -14.70 -7.34
N SER A 372 -19.87 -15.76 -8.07
CA SER A 372 -21.27 -16.20 -8.22
C SER A 372 -21.90 -16.56 -6.87
N LYS A 373 -21.20 -17.32 -6.03
CA LYS A 373 -21.66 -17.62 -4.65
C LYS A 373 -21.83 -16.34 -3.82
N MET A 374 -20.91 -15.38 -3.95
CA MET A 374 -21.00 -14.11 -3.24
C MET A 374 -22.21 -13.29 -3.68
N PHE A 375 -22.56 -13.29 -4.98
CA PHE A 375 -23.76 -12.62 -5.48
C PHE A 375 -25.03 -13.21 -4.87
N LEU A 376 -25.16 -14.54 -4.82
CA LEU A 376 -26.30 -15.20 -4.15
C LEU A 376 -26.40 -14.81 -2.67
N TYR A 377 -25.25 -14.70 -2.01
CA TYR A 377 -25.19 -14.27 -0.62
C TYR A 377 -25.63 -12.81 -0.42
N ILE A 378 -25.20 -11.92 -1.31
CA ILE A 378 -25.60 -10.51 -1.32
C ILE A 378 -27.10 -10.39 -1.60
N GLU A 379 -27.62 -11.19 -2.51
CA GLU A 379 -29.04 -11.21 -2.84
C GLU A 379 -29.91 -11.66 -1.65
N ALA A 380 -29.45 -12.64 -0.87
CA ALA A 380 -30.18 -13.10 0.31
C ALA A 380 -30.10 -12.14 1.51
N TYR A 381 -28.93 -11.57 1.79
CA TYR A 381 -28.63 -10.88 3.06
C TYR A 381 -28.19 -9.42 2.91
N GLY A 382 -28.26 -8.83 1.72
CA GLY A 382 -27.80 -7.46 1.45
C GLY A 382 -26.27 -7.32 1.37
N LEU A 383 -25.79 -6.10 1.22
CA LEU A 383 -24.37 -5.76 1.14
C LEU A 383 -23.79 -5.50 2.54
N THR A 384 -22.53 -5.89 2.73
CA THR A 384 -21.71 -5.50 3.88
C THR A 384 -20.30 -5.11 3.39
N PRO A 385 -19.52 -4.31 4.15
CA PRO A 385 -18.15 -3.94 3.76
C PRO A 385 -17.28 -5.16 3.43
N LYS A 386 -17.36 -6.22 4.24
CA LYS A 386 -16.58 -7.45 4.03
C LYS A 386 -16.91 -8.12 2.68
N ARG A 387 -18.19 -8.17 2.29
CA ARG A 387 -18.63 -8.76 1.00
C ARG A 387 -18.15 -7.93 -0.18
N VAL A 388 -18.25 -6.61 -0.08
CA VAL A 388 -17.82 -5.70 -1.15
C VAL A 388 -16.30 -5.75 -1.33
N TYR A 389 -15.52 -5.66 -0.26
CA TYR A 389 -14.05 -5.72 -0.34
C TYR A 389 -13.55 -7.08 -0.83
N ALA A 390 -14.19 -8.17 -0.42
CA ALA A 390 -13.86 -9.50 -0.91
C ALA A 390 -14.15 -9.64 -2.42
N THR A 391 -15.30 -9.15 -2.87
CA THR A 391 -15.66 -9.15 -4.31
C THR A 391 -14.71 -8.27 -5.11
N TRP A 392 -14.40 -7.07 -4.61
CA TRP A 392 -13.41 -6.17 -5.22
C TRP A 392 -12.04 -6.84 -5.37
N PHE A 393 -11.55 -7.51 -4.33
CA PHE A 393 -10.29 -8.26 -4.38
C PHE A 393 -10.31 -9.36 -5.45
N MET A 394 -11.43 -10.07 -5.61
CA MET A 394 -11.61 -11.07 -6.67
C MET A 394 -11.57 -10.45 -8.07
N VAL A 395 -12.14 -9.26 -8.26
CA VAL A 395 -12.04 -8.52 -9.52
C VAL A 395 -10.58 -8.16 -9.82
N VAL A 396 -9.83 -7.66 -8.84
CA VAL A 396 -8.39 -7.37 -8.99
C VAL A 396 -7.62 -8.62 -9.38
N LEU A 397 -7.85 -9.75 -8.69
CA LEU A 397 -7.22 -11.03 -9.03
C LEU A 397 -7.57 -11.46 -10.46
N THR A 398 -8.82 -11.33 -10.87
CA THR A 398 -9.26 -11.64 -12.25
C THR A 398 -8.42 -10.86 -13.26
N LEU A 399 -8.28 -9.55 -13.07
CA LEU A 399 -7.49 -8.70 -13.97
C LEU A 399 -6.02 -9.14 -14.01
N VAL A 400 -5.43 -9.47 -12.86
CA VAL A 400 -4.05 -9.97 -12.79
C VAL A 400 -3.91 -11.31 -13.53
N PHE A 401 -4.83 -12.27 -13.36
CA PHE A 401 -4.80 -13.55 -14.09
C PHE A 401 -4.98 -13.38 -15.60
N VAL A 402 -5.82 -12.43 -16.02
CA VAL A 402 -5.94 -12.07 -17.44
C VAL A 402 -4.60 -11.55 -17.97
N LEU A 403 -3.90 -10.67 -17.22
CA LEU A 403 -2.56 -10.20 -17.60
C LEU A 403 -1.54 -11.36 -17.66
N VAL A 404 -1.61 -12.33 -16.75
CA VAL A 404 -0.77 -13.54 -16.77
C VAL A 404 -1.01 -14.34 -18.04
N ILE A 405 -2.26 -14.52 -18.47
CA ILE A 405 -2.59 -15.20 -19.73
C ILE A 405 -2.05 -14.41 -20.93
N VAL A 406 -2.30 -13.09 -20.98
CA VAL A 406 -1.82 -12.23 -22.07
C VAL A 406 -0.29 -12.27 -22.16
N LYS A 407 0.42 -12.32 -21.04
CA LYS A 407 1.90 -12.46 -21.00
C LYS A 407 2.40 -13.69 -21.76
N GLN A 408 1.63 -14.79 -21.78
CA GLN A 408 2.03 -16.00 -22.50
C GLN A 408 2.04 -15.80 -24.02
N PHE A 409 1.19 -14.90 -24.53
CA PHE A 409 1.10 -14.58 -25.96
C PHE A 409 1.92 -13.36 -26.36
N VAL A 410 2.08 -12.38 -25.44
CA VAL A 410 2.82 -11.13 -25.63
C VAL A 410 4.06 -11.10 -24.70
N PRO A 411 5.20 -11.68 -25.12
CA PRO A 411 6.39 -11.77 -24.26
C PRO A 411 6.96 -10.42 -23.81
N ARG A 412 6.70 -9.36 -24.58
CA ARG A 412 7.15 -7.98 -24.26
C ARG A 412 6.33 -7.31 -23.18
N LEU A 413 5.17 -7.88 -22.79
CA LEU A 413 4.32 -7.32 -21.74
C LEU A 413 5.12 -7.28 -20.42
N ARG A 414 5.11 -6.16 -19.73
CA ARG A 414 5.72 -5.97 -18.41
C ARG A 414 4.69 -6.30 -17.34
N LEU A 415 4.60 -7.60 -17.02
CA LEU A 415 3.52 -8.16 -16.20
C LEU A 415 3.45 -7.54 -14.81
N ILE A 416 4.58 -7.48 -14.09
CA ILE A 416 4.62 -7.01 -12.70
C ILE A 416 4.21 -5.54 -12.65
N ALA A 417 4.78 -4.71 -13.51
CA ALA A 417 4.48 -3.29 -13.53
C ALA A 417 3.03 -2.99 -13.91
N LEU A 418 2.47 -3.73 -14.88
CA LEU A 418 1.04 -3.59 -15.26
C LEU A 418 0.12 -4.10 -14.14
N SER A 419 0.46 -5.20 -13.47
CA SER A 419 -0.30 -5.68 -12.33
C SER A 419 -0.30 -4.67 -11.18
N MET A 420 0.83 -4.02 -10.89
CA MET A 420 0.89 -2.93 -9.92
C MET A 420 0.03 -1.74 -10.35
N ALA A 421 0.06 -1.34 -11.63
CA ALA A 421 -0.79 -0.27 -12.14
C ALA A 421 -2.28 -0.60 -12.02
N VAL A 422 -2.67 -1.85 -12.29
CA VAL A 422 -4.05 -2.33 -12.07
C VAL A 422 -4.43 -2.24 -10.59
N CYS A 423 -3.57 -2.73 -9.69
CA CYS A 423 -3.84 -2.66 -8.25
C CYS A 423 -4.01 -1.20 -7.78
N VAL A 424 -3.14 -0.30 -8.20
CA VAL A 424 -3.22 1.13 -7.86
C VAL A 424 -4.49 1.78 -8.44
N GLY A 425 -4.80 1.51 -9.71
CA GLY A 425 -5.99 2.04 -10.36
C GLY A 425 -7.29 1.56 -9.71
N MET A 426 -7.36 0.26 -9.41
CA MET A 426 -8.51 -0.34 -8.71
C MET A 426 -8.63 0.17 -7.27
N PHE A 427 -7.51 0.38 -6.58
CA PHE A 427 -7.51 0.97 -5.23
C PHE A 427 -7.96 2.44 -5.27
N ALA A 428 -7.50 3.23 -6.24
CA ALA A 428 -7.97 4.60 -6.42
C ALA A 428 -9.48 4.64 -6.69
N LEU A 429 -9.98 3.76 -7.55
CA LEU A 429 -11.42 3.64 -7.82
C LEU A 429 -12.22 3.31 -6.55
N LEU A 430 -11.74 2.34 -5.76
CA LEU A 430 -12.35 1.97 -4.48
C LEU A 430 -12.40 3.16 -3.52
N GLY A 431 -11.29 3.84 -3.33
CA GLY A 431 -11.18 4.93 -2.36
C GLY A 431 -11.88 6.22 -2.76
N LEU A 432 -12.07 6.48 -4.08
CA LEU A 432 -12.81 7.63 -4.57
C LEU A 432 -14.33 7.42 -4.55
N THR A 433 -14.77 6.16 -4.46
CA THR A 433 -16.20 5.83 -4.32
C THR A 433 -16.51 5.69 -2.84
N ASP A 434 -17.50 6.41 -2.35
CA ASP A 434 -18.05 6.21 -1.00
C ASP A 434 -18.73 4.83 -0.93
N VAL A 435 -17.91 3.80 -0.70
CA VAL A 435 -18.35 2.39 -0.73
C VAL A 435 -19.38 2.12 0.36
N GLU A 436 -19.13 2.63 1.57
CA GLU A 436 -20.00 2.48 2.72
C GLU A 436 -21.36 3.14 2.47
N GLY A 437 -21.39 4.34 1.89
CA GLY A 437 -22.62 5.01 1.51
C GLY A 437 -23.40 4.25 0.43
N ARG A 438 -22.71 3.67 -0.56
CA ARG A 438 -23.36 2.83 -1.59
C ARG A 438 -23.92 1.53 -1.02
N ILE A 439 -23.24 0.93 -0.03
CA ILE A 439 -23.77 -0.24 0.69
C ILE A 439 -25.05 0.13 1.42
N ALA A 440 -25.04 1.27 2.15
CA ALA A 440 -26.22 1.75 2.85
C ALA A 440 -27.39 2.02 1.88
N ALA A 441 -27.12 2.70 0.77
CA ALA A 441 -28.12 2.98 -0.26
C ALA A 441 -28.75 1.71 -0.82
N TYR A 442 -27.94 0.73 -1.20
CA TYR A 442 -28.41 -0.55 -1.73
C TYR A 442 -29.28 -1.30 -0.71
N ASN A 443 -28.85 -1.35 0.56
CA ASN A 443 -29.60 -2.06 1.60
C ASN A 443 -30.93 -1.35 1.92
N VAL A 444 -30.95 -0.02 1.96
CA VAL A 444 -32.17 0.78 2.18
C VAL A 444 -33.13 0.64 0.99
N ASP A 445 -32.67 0.68 -0.26
CA ASP A 445 -33.50 0.45 -1.44
C ASP A 445 -34.19 -0.91 -1.39
N ARG A 446 -33.49 -1.95 -0.99
CA ARG A 446 -34.05 -3.29 -0.84
C ARG A 446 -35.02 -3.41 0.34
N TYR A 447 -34.76 -2.73 1.43
CA TYR A 447 -35.67 -2.63 2.58
C TYR A 447 -36.98 -1.95 2.18
N LEU A 448 -36.90 -0.80 1.50
CA LEU A 448 -38.07 -0.08 1.01
C LEU A 448 -38.86 -0.88 -0.04
N ALA A 449 -38.17 -1.71 -0.82
CA ALA A 449 -38.80 -2.64 -1.78
C ALA A 449 -39.40 -3.90 -1.13
N GLY A 450 -39.24 -4.08 0.18
CA GLY A 450 -39.73 -5.26 0.91
C GLY A 450 -38.97 -6.56 0.61
N THR A 451 -37.78 -6.47 0.00
CA THR A 451 -36.93 -7.64 -0.35
C THR A 451 -35.83 -7.92 0.67
N LEU A 452 -35.71 -7.08 1.68
CA LEU A 452 -34.80 -7.24 2.81
C LEU A 452 -35.56 -6.88 4.08
N GLU A 453 -35.56 -7.76 5.09
CA GLU A 453 -36.33 -7.54 6.35
C GLU A 453 -35.70 -6.44 7.20
N GLU A 454 -34.38 -6.46 7.36
CA GLU A 454 -33.63 -5.48 8.17
C GLU A 454 -32.30 -5.15 7.50
N PRO A 455 -32.01 -3.87 7.20
CA PRO A 455 -30.74 -3.47 6.60
C PRO A 455 -29.62 -3.45 7.65
N ASP A 456 -28.50 -4.09 7.35
CA ASP A 456 -27.29 -4.05 8.18
C ASP A 456 -26.48 -2.78 7.89
N PHE A 457 -26.23 -1.98 8.93
CA PHE A 457 -25.42 -0.76 8.86
C PHE A 457 -24.10 -0.88 9.64
N ALA A 458 -23.76 -2.06 10.15
CA ALA A 458 -22.56 -2.26 10.93
C ALA A 458 -21.28 -1.91 10.13
N GLY A 459 -20.45 -1.04 10.70
CA GLY A 459 -19.19 -0.61 10.11
C GLY A 459 -19.33 0.34 8.91
N LEU A 460 -20.51 0.96 8.69
CA LEU A 460 -20.72 1.92 7.61
C LEU A 460 -20.49 3.38 8.05
N GLY A 461 -20.42 3.61 9.35
CA GLY A 461 -20.12 4.93 9.92
C GLY A 461 -21.03 6.06 9.42
N ALA A 462 -20.45 7.24 9.28
CA ALA A 462 -21.14 8.45 8.82
C ALA A 462 -21.75 8.31 7.42
N SER A 463 -21.17 7.49 6.55
CA SER A 463 -21.66 7.26 5.19
C SER A 463 -23.09 6.70 5.15
N ALA A 464 -23.53 5.99 6.21
CA ALA A 464 -24.88 5.43 6.27
C ALA A 464 -25.96 6.43 6.71
N VAL A 465 -25.59 7.56 7.32
CA VAL A 465 -26.54 8.50 7.94
C VAL A 465 -27.56 9.06 6.95
N PRO A 466 -27.17 9.57 5.77
CA PRO A 466 -28.15 10.08 4.79
C PRO A 466 -29.17 9.01 4.38
N GLU A 467 -28.71 7.77 4.22
CA GLU A 467 -29.55 6.66 3.80
C GLU A 467 -30.48 6.15 4.92
N LYS A 468 -30.01 6.17 6.18
CA LYS A 468 -30.85 5.89 7.35
C LYS A 468 -32.01 6.89 7.45
N ILE A 469 -31.71 8.18 7.21
CA ILE A 469 -32.74 9.24 7.18
C ILE A 469 -33.75 8.94 6.05
N ARG A 470 -33.28 8.66 4.86
CA ARG A 470 -34.11 8.32 3.69
C ARG A 470 -35.02 7.12 3.94
N GLY A 471 -34.50 6.11 4.63
CA GLY A 471 -35.23 4.88 4.97
C GLY A 471 -36.17 5.01 6.18
N GLY A 472 -36.21 6.17 6.87
CA GLY A 472 -36.97 6.34 8.11
C GLY A 472 -36.38 5.55 9.30
N LEU A 473 -35.12 5.15 9.22
CA LEU A 473 -34.41 4.31 10.18
C LEU A 473 -33.45 5.13 11.09
N TYR A 474 -33.47 6.46 10.97
CA TYR A 474 -32.61 7.33 11.74
C TYR A 474 -33.26 7.69 13.09
N HIS A 475 -32.61 7.34 14.20
CA HIS A 475 -33.07 7.67 15.56
C HIS A 475 -31.98 8.43 16.31
N PRO A 476 -32.13 9.77 16.51
CA PRO A 476 -31.08 10.61 17.11
C PRO A 476 -30.86 10.34 18.62
N VAL A 477 -31.81 9.67 19.29
CA VAL A 477 -31.83 9.53 20.77
C VAL A 477 -31.23 8.21 21.28
N HIS A 478 -30.85 7.27 20.41
CA HIS A 478 -30.32 5.98 20.87
C HIS A 478 -28.79 5.89 20.70
N PRO A 479 -28.01 6.07 21.81
CA PRO A 479 -26.53 6.07 21.75
C PRO A 479 -25.94 4.75 21.19
N ALA A 480 -26.66 3.63 21.32
CA ALA A 480 -26.24 2.33 20.80
C ALA A 480 -26.43 2.17 19.28
N LEU A 481 -27.23 3.03 18.63
CA LEU A 481 -27.48 3.00 17.18
C LEU A 481 -26.79 4.15 16.44
N THR A 482 -26.28 5.14 17.15
CA THR A 482 -25.46 6.24 16.64
C THR A 482 -24.03 6.02 17.11
N GLU A 483 -23.20 5.35 16.30
CA GLU A 483 -21.74 5.28 16.52
C GLU A 483 -21.08 6.67 16.44
N PHE A 484 -21.86 7.72 16.12
CA PHE A 484 -21.41 9.08 15.98
C PHE A 484 -22.27 10.03 16.84
N HIS A 485 -21.63 10.71 17.78
CA HIS A 485 -22.23 11.80 18.53
C HIS A 485 -22.41 13.00 17.60
N THR A 486 -23.65 13.41 17.35
CA THR A 486 -23.96 14.60 16.54
C THR A 486 -23.39 15.89 17.14
N GLU A 487 -23.15 15.93 18.45
CA GLU A 487 -22.52 17.04 19.17
C GLU A 487 -21.07 17.31 18.72
N ASP A 488 -20.33 16.27 18.30
CA ASP A 488 -18.94 16.41 17.83
C ASP A 488 -18.86 17.09 16.45
N TRP A 489 -19.94 17.08 15.67
CA TRP A 489 -19.97 17.68 14.34
C TRP A 489 -20.28 19.18 14.34
N GLU A 490 -21.05 19.69 15.31
CA GLU A 490 -21.42 21.10 15.36
C GLU A 490 -20.21 22.01 15.51
N ASN A 491 -19.21 21.57 16.28
CA ASN A 491 -17.98 22.32 16.55
C ASN A 491 -16.76 21.87 15.71
N SER A 492 -16.93 20.90 14.79
CA SER A 492 -15.82 20.35 14.01
C SER A 492 -15.35 21.30 12.90
N ASN A 493 -14.05 21.45 12.77
CA ASN A 493 -13.42 22.18 11.68
C ASN A 493 -13.63 21.42 10.35
N PRO A 494 -14.01 22.08 9.22
CA PRO A 494 -14.15 21.43 7.91
C PRO A 494 -12.93 20.64 7.46
N PHE A 495 -11.73 20.98 7.93
CA PHE A 495 -10.50 20.25 7.61
C PHE A 495 -10.36 18.90 8.33
N THR A 496 -11.16 18.66 9.37
CA THR A 496 -11.17 17.39 10.13
C THR A 496 -12.18 16.40 9.58
N LEU A 497 -13.12 16.84 8.74
CA LEU A 497 -14.21 16.01 8.24
C LEU A 497 -13.87 15.39 6.87
N THR A 498 -14.27 14.14 6.70
CA THR A 498 -14.31 13.45 5.41
C THR A 498 -15.54 13.89 4.61
N LEU A 499 -15.58 13.59 3.32
CA LEU A 499 -16.76 13.85 2.47
C LEU A 499 -18.02 13.12 2.97
N PRO A 500 -17.96 11.84 3.42
CA PRO A 500 -19.09 11.17 4.05
C PRO A 500 -19.62 11.89 5.30
N GLU A 501 -18.74 12.37 6.16
CA GLU A 501 -19.13 13.11 7.37
C GLU A 501 -19.77 14.46 7.05
N LEU A 502 -19.26 15.17 6.04
CA LEU A 502 -19.88 16.40 5.56
C LEU A 502 -21.29 16.15 5.01
N ARG A 503 -21.49 15.06 4.25
CA ARG A 503 -22.81 14.67 3.75
C ARG A 503 -23.75 14.27 4.89
N ALA A 504 -23.26 13.53 5.87
CA ALA A 504 -24.03 13.16 7.06
C ALA A 504 -24.48 14.39 7.85
N LYS A 505 -23.57 15.34 8.09
CA LYS A 505 -23.87 16.62 8.76
C LYS A 505 -24.96 17.40 8.02
N ALA A 506 -24.86 17.52 6.71
CA ALA A 506 -25.87 18.19 5.89
C ALA A 506 -27.25 17.49 5.98
N ALA A 507 -27.27 16.15 5.86
CA ALA A 507 -28.51 15.37 5.92
C ALA A 507 -29.21 15.46 7.29
N VAL A 508 -28.45 15.48 8.39
CA VAL A 508 -29.00 15.65 9.74
C VAL A 508 -29.58 17.06 9.94
N ALA A 509 -28.91 18.10 9.41
CA ALA A 509 -29.42 19.48 9.48
C ALA A 509 -30.75 19.61 8.73
N GLU A 510 -30.86 19.12 7.49
CA GLU A 510 -32.10 19.12 6.71
C GLU A 510 -33.22 18.31 7.41
N TRP A 511 -32.88 17.15 8.00
CA TRP A 511 -33.85 16.36 8.74
C TRP A 511 -34.36 17.09 9.98
N GLY A 512 -33.47 17.77 10.73
CA GLY A 512 -33.86 18.59 11.89
C GLY A 512 -34.80 19.75 11.54
N ASP A 513 -34.59 20.37 10.38
CA ASP A 513 -35.47 21.46 9.90
C ASP A 513 -36.84 20.92 9.44
N MET A 514 -36.93 19.70 8.91
CA MET A 514 -38.20 19.05 8.56
C MET A 514 -39.04 18.63 9.78
N GLN A 515 -38.41 18.45 10.93
CA GLN A 515 -39.07 18.06 12.19
C GLN A 515 -39.58 19.27 13.01
N ARG A 516 -39.13 20.48 12.71
CA ARG A 516 -39.59 21.74 13.28
C ARG A 516 -40.80 22.30 12.55
#